data_341741cf51f0ee379423b7376c1f4d5d
#
_entry.id   341741cf51f0ee379423b7376c1f4d5d
#
_cell.length_a   1.000
_cell.length_b   1.000
_cell.length_c   1.000
_cell.angle_alpha   90.00
_cell.angle_beta   90.00
_cell.angle_gamma   90.00
#
_symmetry.space_group_name_H-M   'P 1'
#
loop_
_entity.id
_entity.type
_entity.pdbx_description
1 polymer ?
#
loop_
_entity_poly.entity_id
_entity_poly.type
_entity_poly.pdbx_seq_one_letter_code
_entity_poly.pdbx_strand_id
1 'polypeptide(L)'
;MRRTLLHSLTFLIAALMSRLAAAEASLFVYPTLVMFEGNRTSAEVTIANRGDETGTFEIAWVNMSMTPEGGLVRHEEAVPWSIQPFVRYSPRRVTLAPAESQVIKIALRRDDTVPEGEYFAHMRVVTINSAAVQSVDGPAFEPEPGVSITARSSIAIPVIWRNSRATPAATIESIEIDAAANAIEVDVARRGLLSARGFIHVIAGVGPAATDALAEPMPLILYPNIEVRSVSIPLLEGNFVDSLPADAAVVFSADEELTERSFVYSNRRIVPEQ
;
A
#
# COMPACT_ATOMS: atom_id res chain seq x y z
N MET A 1 -33.79 -14.17 -48.22
CA MET A 1 -33.39 -15.16 -47.19
C MET A 1 -31.88 -15.48 -47.11
N ARG A 2 -31.10 -15.46 -48.19
CA ARG A 2 -29.64 -15.76 -48.14
C ARG A 2 -28.77 -14.65 -47.50
N ARG A 3 -29.19 -13.37 -47.57
CA ARG A 3 -28.41 -12.23 -46.97
C ARG A 3 -28.53 -12.13 -45.47
N THR A 4 -29.67 -12.48 -44.88
CA THR A 4 -29.89 -12.46 -43.43
C THR A 4 -29.14 -13.57 -42.68
N LEU A 5 -28.96 -14.74 -43.32
CA LEU A 5 -28.18 -15.85 -42.76
C LEU A 5 -26.66 -15.53 -42.68
N LEU A 6 -26.12 -14.78 -43.64
CA LEU A 6 -24.70 -14.39 -43.64
C LEU A 6 -24.39 -13.40 -42.50
N HIS A 7 -25.27 -12.44 -42.20
CA HIS A 7 -25.08 -11.48 -41.11
C HIS A 7 -25.19 -12.11 -39.74
N SER A 8 -26.08 -13.10 -39.58
CA SER A 8 -26.22 -13.84 -38.31
C SER A 8 -25.01 -14.72 -38.01
N LEU A 9 -24.38 -15.29 -39.05
CA LEU A 9 -23.18 -16.13 -38.90
C LEU A 9 -21.93 -15.28 -38.56
N THR A 10 -21.79 -14.08 -39.15
CA THR A 10 -20.69 -13.15 -38.82
C THR A 10 -20.80 -12.60 -37.41
N PHE A 11 -22.03 -12.32 -36.93
CA PHE A 11 -22.24 -11.87 -35.57
C PHE A 11 -21.95 -12.96 -34.53
N LEU A 12 -22.26 -14.23 -34.86
CA LEU A 12 -21.96 -15.37 -33.99
C LEU A 12 -20.47 -15.66 -33.89
N ILE A 13 -19.72 -15.52 -34.99
CA ILE A 13 -18.26 -15.68 -35.03
C ILE A 13 -17.56 -14.53 -34.30
N ALA A 14 -18.04 -13.28 -34.43
CA ALA A 14 -17.54 -12.13 -33.68
C ALA A 14 -17.77 -12.27 -32.17
N ALA A 15 -18.92 -12.80 -31.75
CA ALA A 15 -19.24 -13.06 -30.35
C ALA A 15 -18.40 -14.22 -29.75
N LEU A 16 -17.94 -15.16 -30.56
CA LEU A 16 -17.07 -16.26 -30.13
C LEU A 16 -15.60 -15.84 -30.00
N MET A 17 -15.18 -14.81 -30.73
CA MET A 17 -13.82 -14.27 -30.68
C MET A 17 -13.58 -13.31 -29.49
N SER A 18 -14.62 -12.86 -28.78
CA SER A 18 -14.51 -11.92 -27.65
C SER A 18 -14.06 -12.55 -26.32
N ARG A 19 -13.64 -13.80 -26.30
CA ARG A 19 -13.24 -14.52 -25.07
C ARG A 19 -11.79 -15.02 -25.06
N LEU A 20 -10.91 -14.36 -25.81
CA LEU A 20 -9.49 -14.50 -25.52
C LEU A 20 -9.07 -13.40 -24.52
N ALA A 21 -9.73 -13.33 -23.39
CA ALA A 21 -9.12 -12.76 -22.21
C ALA A 21 -7.98 -13.70 -21.85
N ALA A 22 -6.75 -13.20 -21.86
CA ALA A 22 -5.60 -14.01 -21.45
C ALA A 22 -5.87 -14.51 -20.04
N ALA A 23 -5.97 -15.83 -19.88
CA ALA A 23 -6.03 -16.48 -18.60
C ALA A 23 -4.73 -16.18 -17.86
N GLU A 24 -4.79 -15.68 -16.65
CA GLU A 24 -3.61 -15.32 -15.85
C GLU A 24 -3.81 -15.71 -14.40
N ALA A 25 -2.72 -16.15 -13.74
CA ALA A 25 -2.74 -16.33 -12.31
C ALA A 25 -2.69 -14.96 -11.62
N SER A 26 -3.72 -14.62 -10.87
CA SER A 26 -3.86 -13.36 -10.13
C SER A 26 -3.64 -13.57 -8.64
N LEU A 27 -2.68 -12.83 -8.08
CA LEU A 27 -2.28 -12.96 -6.68
C LEU A 27 -3.10 -12.04 -5.78
N PHE A 28 -3.66 -12.61 -4.72
CA PHE A 28 -4.28 -11.88 -3.59
C PHE A 28 -3.54 -12.23 -2.29
N VAL A 29 -3.29 -11.22 -1.44
CA VAL A 29 -2.60 -11.39 -0.15
C VAL A 29 -3.37 -10.67 0.94
N TYR A 30 -3.63 -11.33 2.07
CA TYR A 30 -4.30 -10.77 3.23
C TYR A 30 -3.75 -11.38 4.54
N PRO A 31 -3.54 -10.59 5.58
CA PRO A 31 -3.68 -9.13 5.65
C PRO A 31 -2.58 -8.39 4.86
N THR A 32 -2.80 -7.11 4.61
CA THR A 32 -1.83 -6.24 3.91
C THR A 32 -0.73 -5.70 4.83
N LEU A 33 -0.79 -6.03 6.12
CA LEU A 33 0.17 -5.68 7.16
C LEU A 33 0.19 -6.76 8.23
N VAL A 34 1.37 -7.16 8.68
CA VAL A 34 1.56 -7.99 9.87
C VAL A 34 2.31 -7.20 10.92
N MET A 35 1.76 -7.16 12.15
CA MET A 35 2.40 -6.47 13.27
C MET A 35 2.53 -7.41 14.47
N PHE A 36 3.75 -7.51 14.99
CA PHE A 36 4.07 -8.18 16.24
C PHE A 36 4.27 -7.14 17.34
N GLU A 37 3.32 -7.08 18.25
CA GLU A 37 3.32 -6.18 19.40
C GLU A 37 3.01 -6.94 20.69
N GLY A 38 3.36 -6.38 21.83
CA GLY A 38 3.08 -7.00 23.14
C GLY A 38 3.63 -8.44 23.17
N ASN A 39 2.80 -9.44 23.43
CA ASN A 39 3.20 -10.85 23.52
C ASN A 39 2.98 -11.66 22.24
N ARG A 40 2.55 -11.02 21.16
CA ARG A 40 2.28 -11.71 19.91
C ARG A 40 3.58 -12.19 19.26
N THR A 41 3.71 -13.50 19.04
CA THR A 41 4.88 -14.14 18.41
C THR A 41 4.51 -14.98 17.20
N SER A 42 3.24 -15.01 16.80
CA SER A 42 2.79 -15.73 15.61
C SER A 42 1.80 -14.88 14.81
N ALA A 43 1.82 -15.07 13.50
CA ALA A 43 0.89 -14.45 12.57
C ALA A 43 0.63 -15.38 11.39
N GLU A 44 -0.46 -15.13 10.68
CA GLU A 44 -0.83 -15.84 9.47
C GLU A 44 -1.07 -14.84 8.34
N VAL A 45 -0.61 -15.20 7.15
CA VAL A 45 -0.88 -14.48 5.91
C VAL A 45 -1.48 -15.45 4.92
N THR A 46 -2.67 -15.15 4.44
CA THR A 46 -3.34 -15.93 3.41
C THR A 46 -2.96 -15.39 2.04
N ILE A 47 -2.50 -16.26 1.17
CA ILE A 47 -2.35 -15.97 -0.25
C ILE A 47 -3.41 -16.76 -1.02
N ALA A 48 -3.99 -16.18 -2.06
CA ALA A 48 -4.99 -16.83 -2.89
C ALA A 48 -4.73 -16.52 -4.37
N ASN A 49 -5.02 -17.51 -5.20
CA ASN A 49 -5.04 -17.32 -6.65
C ASN A 49 -6.46 -16.89 -7.06
N ARG A 50 -6.61 -15.63 -7.49
CA ARG A 50 -7.86 -15.05 -7.97
C ARG A 50 -7.98 -15.09 -9.50
N GLY A 51 -6.96 -15.62 -10.18
CA GLY A 51 -6.97 -15.85 -11.61
C GLY A 51 -7.67 -17.16 -11.98
N ASP A 52 -7.69 -17.45 -13.25
CA ASP A 52 -8.32 -18.61 -13.89
C ASP A 52 -7.32 -19.67 -14.33
N GLU A 53 -6.02 -19.44 -14.14
CA GLU A 53 -4.97 -20.45 -14.33
C GLU A 53 -4.25 -20.84 -13.02
N THR A 54 -3.68 -22.03 -13.01
CA THR A 54 -2.82 -22.48 -11.89
C THR A 54 -1.54 -21.66 -11.84
N GLY A 55 -1.29 -21.03 -10.69
CA GLY A 55 -0.10 -20.22 -10.44
C GLY A 55 0.84 -20.84 -9.42
N THR A 56 2.15 -20.67 -9.62
CA THR A 56 3.16 -20.97 -8.60
C THR A 56 3.69 -19.68 -8.02
N PHE A 57 3.64 -19.57 -6.70
CA PHE A 57 4.00 -18.38 -5.93
C PHE A 57 5.18 -18.67 -5.03
N GLU A 58 6.18 -17.80 -5.08
CA GLU A 58 7.34 -17.84 -4.20
C GLU A 58 7.23 -16.75 -3.15
N ILE A 59 7.48 -17.12 -1.89
CA ILE A 59 7.46 -16.21 -0.75
C ILE A 59 8.89 -15.93 -0.33
N ALA A 60 9.26 -14.67 -0.30
CA ALA A 60 10.61 -14.22 0.06
C ALA A 60 10.55 -12.96 0.94
N TRP A 61 11.65 -12.63 1.58
CA TRP A 61 11.82 -11.37 2.29
C TRP A 61 12.55 -10.34 1.43
N VAL A 62 12.19 -9.09 1.58
CA VAL A 62 12.89 -7.95 1.00
C VAL A 62 12.97 -6.82 2.02
N ASN A 63 14.15 -6.24 2.19
CA ASN A 63 14.31 -5.02 2.97
C ASN A 63 13.99 -3.82 2.08
N MET A 64 13.10 -2.96 2.56
CA MET A 64 12.77 -1.69 1.89
C MET A 64 12.77 -0.57 2.91
N SER A 65 13.30 0.58 2.55
CA SER A 65 13.19 1.83 3.29
C SER A 65 12.25 2.79 2.56
N MET A 66 11.70 3.75 3.29
CA MET A 66 10.84 4.78 2.74
C MET A 66 11.65 6.03 2.41
N THR A 67 11.32 6.71 1.30
CA THR A 67 11.83 8.06 1.01
C THR A 67 10.91 9.12 1.64
N PRO A 68 11.38 10.38 1.79
CA PRO A 68 10.53 11.46 2.31
C PRO A 68 9.23 11.67 1.52
N GLU A 69 9.24 11.41 0.22
CA GLU A 69 8.07 11.51 -0.68
C GLU A 69 7.16 10.27 -0.58
N GLY A 70 7.54 9.26 0.24
CA GLY A 70 6.77 8.04 0.47
C GLY A 70 7.03 6.90 -0.52
N GLY A 71 8.01 7.04 -1.40
CA GLY A 71 8.50 5.95 -2.24
C GLY A 71 9.19 4.87 -1.41
N LEU A 72 9.30 3.65 -1.96
CA LEU A 72 10.02 2.56 -1.33
C LEU A 72 11.30 2.22 -2.11
N VAL A 73 12.43 2.18 -1.40
CA VAL A 73 13.74 1.81 -1.95
C VAL A 73 14.12 0.43 -1.42
N ARG A 74 14.42 -0.48 -2.33
CA ARG A 74 14.86 -1.84 -2.00
C ARG A 74 16.35 -1.86 -1.64
N HIS A 75 16.69 -2.64 -0.62
CA HIS A 75 18.05 -2.92 -0.19
C HIS A 75 18.39 -4.39 -0.47
N GLU A 76 19.46 -4.63 -1.21
CA GLU A 76 19.97 -5.99 -1.47
C GLU A 76 20.80 -6.52 -0.29
N GLU A 77 21.40 -5.63 0.47
CA GLU A 77 22.25 -5.96 1.62
C GLU A 77 21.43 -6.05 2.92
N ALA A 78 22.05 -6.63 3.93
CA ALA A 78 21.48 -6.66 5.28
C ALA A 78 21.40 -5.24 5.86
N VAL A 79 20.31 -4.92 6.51
CA VAL A 79 20.08 -3.63 7.16
C VAL A 79 19.83 -3.82 8.65
N PRO A 80 20.27 -2.87 9.52
CA PRO A 80 20.22 -3.06 10.98
C PRO A 80 18.78 -3.14 11.53
N TRP A 81 17.80 -2.59 10.84
CA TRP A 81 16.39 -2.63 11.23
C TRP A 81 15.61 -3.83 10.69
N SER A 82 16.30 -4.81 10.04
CA SER A 82 15.60 -5.95 9.45
C SER A 82 15.05 -6.90 10.51
N ILE A 83 13.77 -7.29 10.37
CA ILE A 83 13.14 -8.34 11.17
C ILE A 83 13.56 -9.74 10.71
N GLN A 84 14.16 -9.90 9.54
CA GLN A 84 14.44 -11.20 8.92
C GLN A 84 15.20 -12.18 9.83
N PRO A 85 16.22 -11.78 10.61
CA PRO A 85 16.93 -12.70 11.53
C PRO A 85 16.02 -13.32 12.60
N PHE A 86 14.94 -12.64 12.95
CA PHE A 86 14.05 -12.99 14.06
C PHE A 86 12.81 -13.76 13.63
N VAL A 87 12.54 -13.90 12.33
CA VAL A 87 11.32 -14.56 11.84
C VAL A 87 11.61 -15.87 11.13
N ARG A 88 10.66 -16.79 11.26
CA ARG A 88 10.57 -18.03 10.45
C ARG A 88 9.22 -18.05 9.80
N TYR A 89 9.13 -18.57 8.59
CA TYR A 89 7.87 -18.68 7.87
C TYR A 89 7.81 -19.94 7.01
N SER A 90 6.61 -20.42 6.77
CA SER A 90 6.35 -21.61 5.96
C SER A 90 4.91 -21.58 5.42
N PRO A 91 4.69 -22.07 4.19
CA PRO A 91 5.66 -22.55 3.20
C PRO A 91 6.39 -21.38 2.49
N ARG A 92 7.47 -21.71 1.78
CA ARG A 92 8.25 -20.72 0.97
C ARG A 92 7.85 -20.71 -0.51
N ARG A 93 7.14 -21.73 -0.94
CA ARG A 93 6.62 -21.88 -2.32
C ARG A 93 5.34 -22.66 -2.27
N VAL A 94 4.37 -22.28 -3.06
CA VAL A 94 3.08 -22.94 -3.21
C VAL A 94 2.62 -22.89 -4.65
N THR A 95 1.88 -23.91 -5.08
CA THR A 95 1.17 -23.93 -6.35
C THR A 95 -0.31 -23.98 -6.04
N LEU A 96 -1.07 -23.03 -6.56
CA LEU A 96 -2.50 -22.86 -6.29
C LEU A 96 -3.29 -22.93 -7.60
N ALA A 97 -4.29 -23.77 -7.62
CA ALA A 97 -5.31 -23.76 -8.68
C ALA A 97 -6.17 -22.49 -8.59
N PRO A 98 -6.97 -22.19 -9.62
CA PRO A 98 -7.96 -21.11 -9.56
C PRO A 98 -8.84 -21.17 -8.30
N ALA A 99 -9.02 -20.03 -7.63
CA ALA A 99 -9.75 -19.86 -6.38
C ALA A 99 -9.17 -20.60 -5.16
N GLU A 100 -8.04 -21.29 -5.28
CA GLU A 100 -7.36 -21.94 -4.16
C GLU A 100 -6.58 -20.92 -3.32
N SER A 101 -6.45 -21.22 -2.02
CA SER A 101 -5.70 -20.37 -1.07
C SER A 101 -4.80 -21.21 -0.16
N GLN A 102 -3.74 -20.57 0.34
CA GLN A 102 -2.78 -21.16 1.27
C GLN A 102 -2.45 -20.16 2.38
N VAL A 103 -2.42 -20.65 3.61
CA VAL A 103 -1.95 -19.89 4.77
C VAL A 103 -0.44 -20.04 4.90
N ILE A 104 0.24 -18.91 4.98
CA ILE A 104 1.66 -18.79 5.34
C ILE A 104 1.73 -18.46 6.82
N LYS A 105 2.34 -19.33 7.60
CA LYS A 105 2.56 -19.08 9.04
C LYS A 105 3.87 -18.36 9.23
N ILE A 106 3.85 -17.32 10.06
CA ILE A 106 5.03 -16.54 10.46
C ILE A 106 5.19 -16.68 11.96
N ALA A 107 6.39 -17.04 12.40
CA ALA A 107 6.75 -17.13 13.82
C ALA A 107 7.89 -16.14 14.10
N LEU A 108 7.70 -15.28 15.10
CA LEU A 108 8.72 -14.39 15.63
C LEU A 108 9.45 -15.05 16.79
N ARG A 109 10.76 -15.14 16.71
CA ARG A 109 11.64 -15.49 17.82
C ARG A 109 12.16 -14.20 18.45
N ARG A 110 11.68 -13.86 19.62
CA ARG A 110 12.19 -12.71 20.38
C ARG A 110 13.57 -12.99 20.91
N ASP A 111 14.32 -11.93 21.04
CA ASP A 111 15.65 -11.92 21.64
C ASP A 111 15.74 -10.68 22.55
N ASP A 112 15.86 -10.91 23.84
CA ASP A 112 15.86 -9.84 24.87
C ASP A 112 17.13 -8.97 24.80
N THR A 113 18.14 -9.39 24.03
CA THR A 113 19.36 -8.59 23.81
C THR A 113 19.20 -7.56 22.68
N VAL A 114 18.11 -7.63 21.92
CA VAL A 114 17.84 -6.71 20.82
C VAL A 114 17.42 -5.36 21.40
N PRO A 115 18.02 -4.23 20.96
CA PRO A 115 17.66 -2.90 21.42
C PRO A 115 16.16 -2.59 21.21
N GLU A 116 15.62 -1.70 22.04
CA GLU A 116 14.28 -1.17 21.81
C GLU A 116 14.20 -0.46 20.46
N GLY A 117 13.08 -0.66 19.76
CA GLY A 117 12.83 -0.06 18.47
C GLY A 117 11.78 -0.80 17.66
N GLU A 118 11.72 -0.48 16.39
CA GLU A 118 10.88 -1.15 15.41
C GLU A 118 11.74 -1.82 14.34
N TYR A 119 11.55 -3.12 14.18
CA TYR A 119 12.22 -3.95 13.19
C TYR A 119 11.22 -4.38 12.12
N PHE A 120 11.59 -4.25 10.86
CA PHE A 120 10.66 -4.55 9.78
C PHE A 120 11.37 -5.07 8.53
N ALA A 121 10.62 -5.79 7.72
CA ALA A 121 10.93 -6.13 6.33
C ALA A 121 9.61 -6.37 5.60
N HIS A 122 9.68 -6.55 4.31
CA HIS A 122 8.48 -6.87 3.52
C HIS A 122 8.50 -8.35 3.15
N MET A 123 7.39 -9.04 3.41
CA MET A 123 7.12 -10.35 2.83
C MET A 123 6.65 -10.12 1.39
N ARG A 124 7.45 -10.56 0.43
CA ARG A 124 7.15 -10.47 -0.98
C ARG A 124 6.68 -11.82 -1.49
N VAL A 125 5.52 -11.83 -2.12
CA VAL A 125 4.97 -12.98 -2.86
C VAL A 125 5.08 -12.67 -4.35
N VAL A 126 5.72 -13.55 -5.09
CA VAL A 126 6.00 -13.38 -6.53
C VAL A 126 5.39 -14.54 -7.31
N THR A 127 4.69 -14.25 -8.38
CA THR A 127 4.27 -15.26 -9.35
C THR A 127 5.48 -15.68 -10.20
N ILE A 128 5.86 -16.96 -10.18
CA ILE A 128 7.03 -17.46 -10.94
C ILE A 128 6.67 -18.15 -12.24
N ASN A 129 5.41 -18.55 -12.42
CA ASN A 129 4.87 -19.07 -13.66
C ASN A 129 3.70 -18.17 -14.09
N SER A 130 3.97 -17.05 -14.73
CA SER A 130 2.95 -16.35 -15.52
C SER A 130 3.20 -16.64 -16.98
N ALA A 131 2.13 -16.91 -17.73
CA ALA A 131 2.18 -16.92 -19.18
C ALA A 131 2.76 -15.57 -19.66
N ALA A 132 3.48 -15.56 -20.75
CA ALA A 132 3.99 -14.33 -21.32
C ALA A 132 2.82 -13.36 -21.53
N VAL A 133 2.92 -12.16 -20.94
CA VAL A 133 1.90 -11.11 -21.15
C VAL A 133 1.91 -10.78 -22.63
N GLN A 134 0.86 -11.20 -23.34
CA GLN A 134 0.56 -10.64 -24.63
C GLN A 134 -0.10 -9.28 -24.41
N SER A 135 0.69 -8.23 -24.63
CA SER A 135 0.31 -6.84 -24.86
C SER A 135 -1.00 -6.32 -24.20
N VAL A 136 -0.82 -5.44 -23.23
CA VAL A 136 -1.80 -4.38 -22.91
C VAL A 136 -2.10 -3.60 -24.19
N ASP A 137 -3.38 -3.31 -24.45
CA ASP A 137 -3.86 -2.53 -25.59
C ASP A 137 -3.08 -1.21 -25.76
N GLY A 138 -2.10 -1.24 -26.65
CA GLY A 138 -1.34 -0.14 -27.20
C GLY A 138 -1.08 -0.44 -28.66
N PRO A 139 -0.65 0.53 -29.50
CA PRO A 139 -0.34 0.26 -30.89
C PRO A 139 0.66 -0.91 -30.96
N ALA A 140 0.30 -1.94 -31.71
CA ALA A 140 0.98 -3.22 -31.79
C ALA A 140 2.50 -3.05 -31.83
N PHE A 141 3.16 -3.39 -30.71
CA PHE A 141 4.60 -3.61 -30.69
C PHE A 141 4.82 -4.97 -31.32
N GLU A 142 5.27 -5.00 -32.57
CA GLU A 142 5.74 -6.23 -33.16
C GLU A 142 7.07 -6.58 -32.47
N PRO A 143 7.13 -7.68 -31.67
CA PRO A 143 8.39 -8.06 -31.03
C PRO A 143 9.41 -8.43 -32.10
N GLU A 144 10.58 -7.80 -32.05
CA GLU A 144 11.74 -8.19 -32.81
C GLU A 144 12.01 -9.69 -32.59
N PRO A 145 12.43 -10.45 -33.62
CA PRO A 145 12.72 -11.87 -33.49
C PRO A 145 13.78 -12.10 -32.40
N GLY A 146 13.40 -12.79 -31.31
CA GLY A 146 14.30 -13.15 -30.20
C GLY A 146 14.07 -12.40 -28.91
N VAL A 147 13.11 -11.46 -28.83
CA VAL A 147 12.74 -10.80 -27.57
C VAL A 147 11.52 -11.50 -26.95
N SER A 148 11.69 -12.06 -25.74
CA SER A 148 10.60 -12.59 -24.92
C SER A 148 10.43 -11.70 -23.70
N ILE A 149 9.25 -11.11 -23.52
CA ILE A 149 8.91 -10.32 -22.34
C ILE A 149 8.08 -11.19 -21.41
N THR A 150 8.61 -11.48 -20.20
CA THR A 150 7.88 -12.17 -19.14
C THR A 150 7.55 -11.17 -18.05
N ALA A 151 6.29 -10.81 -17.88
CA ALA A 151 5.85 -10.03 -16.75
C ALA A 151 5.65 -10.94 -15.53
N ARG A 152 6.03 -10.44 -14.35
CA ARG A 152 5.82 -11.14 -13.07
C ARG A 152 5.10 -10.23 -12.10
N SER A 153 3.92 -10.62 -11.68
CA SER A 153 3.21 -9.94 -10.60
C SER A 153 3.87 -10.22 -9.26
N SER A 154 4.00 -9.19 -8.42
CA SER A 154 4.44 -9.37 -7.05
C SER A 154 3.72 -8.42 -6.10
N ILE A 155 3.38 -8.92 -4.91
CA ILE A 155 2.83 -8.14 -3.81
C ILE A 155 3.82 -8.22 -2.65
N ALA A 156 4.14 -7.08 -2.06
CA ALA A 156 4.97 -6.98 -0.87
C ALA A 156 4.17 -6.34 0.26
N ILE A 157 4.07 -7.03 1.39
CA ILE A 157 3.40 -6.53 2.59
C ILE A 157 4.41 -6.29 3.71
N PRO A 158 4.33 -5.19 4.47
CA PRO A 158 5.20 -4.97 5.61
C PRO A 158 4.89 -5.96 6.74
N VAL A 159 5.96 -6.49 7.33
CA VAL A 159 5.93 -7.29 8.56
C VAL A 159 6.81 -6.58 9.57
N ILE A 160 6.22 -6.19 10.68
CA ILE A 160 6.79 -5.27 11.66
C ILE A 160 6.83 -5.95 13.03
N TRP A 161 7.95 -5.79 13.74
CA TRP A 161 8.06 -6.12 15.14
C TRP A 161 8.38 -4.85 15.96
N ARG A 162 7.44 -4.45 16.80
CA ARG A 162 7.62 -3.39 17.79
C ARG A 162 8.21 -3.96 19.07
N ASN A 163 9.53 -3.83 19.21
CA ASN A 163 10.27 -4.18 20.41
C ASN A 163 10.41 -2.95 21.32
N SER A 164 9.30 -2.32 21.64
CA SER A 164 9.24 -1.16 22.51
C SER A 164 7.85 -1.04 23.14
N ARG A 165 7.79 -0.38 24.29
CA ARG A 165 6.54 0.01 24.96
C ARG A 165 6.15 1.47 24.68
N ALA A 166 6.95 2.18 23.90
CA ALA A 166 6.65 3.54 23.50
C ALA A 166 5.35 3.60 22.68
N THR A 167 4.71 4.74 22.70
CA THR A 167 3.57 5.05 21.84
C THR A 167 4.08 5.71 20.56
N PRO A 168 3.60 5.33 19.38
CA PRO A 168 3.89 6.05 18.14
C PRO A 168 3.50 7.52 18.27
N ALA A 169 4.35 8.41 17.77
CA ALA A 169 4.07 9.83 17.80
C ALA A 169 4.52 10.51 16.48
N ALA A 170 3.75 11.52 16.08
CA ALA A 170 4.05 12.35 14.93
C ALA A 170 3.54 13.77 15.15
N THR A 171 4.10 14.73 14.40
CA THR A 171 3.75 16.15 14.49
C THR A 171 3.67 16.72 13.10
N ILE A 172 2.64 17.53 12.80
CA ILE A 172 2.58 18.34 11.59
C ILE A 172 3.53 19.53 11.77
N GLU A 173 4.61 19.57 10.99
CA GLU A 173 5.65 20.61 11.09
C GLU A 173 5.35 21.84 10.25
N SER A 174 4.95 21.62 9.00
CA SER A 174 4.58 22.71 8.10
C SER A 174 3.28 22.42 7.38
N ILE A 175 2.61 23.45 6.97
CA ILE A 175 1.47 23.44 6.06
C ILE A 175 1.69 24.58 5.08
N GLU A 176 1.71 24.27 3.79
CA GLU A 176 1.82 25.22 2.71
C GLU A 176 0.63 25.07 1.75
N ILE A 177 0.26 26.14 1.08
CA ILE A 177 -0.84 26.15 0.12
C ILE A 177 -0.27 26.12 -1.29
N ASP A 178 -0.58 25.09 -2.05
CA ASP A 178 -0.33 25.07 -3.50
C ASP A 178 -1.59 25.49 -4.26
N ALA A 179 -1.66 26.79 -4.58
CA ALA A 179 -2.79 27.34 -5.32
C ALA A 179 -2.86 26.82 -6.77
N ALA A 180 -1.72 26.45 -7.37
CA ALA A 180 -1.69 25.94 -8.74
C ALA A 180 -2.25 24.51 -8.84
N ALA A 181 -1.97 23.68 -7.85
CA ALA A 181 -2.49 22.32 -7.77
C ALA A 181 -3.85 22.21 -7.03
N ASN A 182 -4.34 23.30 -6.42
CA ASN A 182 -5.47 23.31 -5.50
C ASN A 182 -5.31 22.26 -4.39
N ALA A 183 -4.14 22.25 -3.76
CA ALA A 183 -3.73 21.26 -2.78
C ALA A 183 -3.12 21.89 -1.52
N ILE A 184 -3.09 21.13 -0.45
CA ILE A 184 -2.40 21.47 0.80
C ILE A 184 -1.16 20.57 0.88
N GLU A 185 0.01 21.20 0.90
CA GLU A 185 1.30 20.56 1.14
C GLU A 185 1.54 20.47 2.65
N VAL A 186 1.88 19.29 3.13
CA VAL A 186 2.02 19.03 4.57
C VAL A 186 3.28 18.24 4.84
N ASP A 187 4.13 18.76 5.73
CA ASP A 187 5.24 18.02 6.30
C ASP A 187 4.83 17.42 7.64
N VAL A 188 4.93 16.10 7.73
CA VAL A 188 4.67 15.36 8.97
C VAL A 188 5.95 14.72 9.46
N ALA A 189 6.37 15.08 10.66
CA ALA A 189 7.53 14.51 11.32
C ALA A 189 7.14 13.37 12.25
N ARG A 190 7.87 12.25 12.14
CA ARG A 190 7.81 11.16 13.10
C ARG A 190 8.58 11.54 14.36
N ARG A 191 8.09 11.11 15.52
CA ARG A 191 8.74 11.30 16.81
C ARG A 191 9.00 9.96 17.49
N GLY A 192 10.19 9.81 18.07
CA GLY A 192 10.59 8.59 18.80
C GLY A 192 11.01 7.43 17.89
N LEU A 193 10.88 6.20 18.38
CA LEU A 193 11.46 4.99 17.79
C LEU A 193 10.52 4.24 16.83
N LEU A 194 9.21 4.52 16.87
CA LEU A 194 8.21 3.75 16.19
C LEU A 194 7.69 4.45 14.93
N SER A 195 7.26 3.67 13.95
CA SER A 195 6.50 4.19 12.82
C SER A 195 5.17 4.78 13.28
N ALA A 196 4.75 5.89 12.67
CA ALA A 196 3.41 6.41 12.79
C ALA A 196 2.62 6.05 11.53
N ARG A 197 1.37 5.64 11.71
CA ARG A 197 0.48 5.22 10.60
C ARG A 197 -0.93 5.61 10.91
N GLY A 198 -1.61 6.05 9.87
CA GLY A 198 -2.99 6.50 9.96
C GLY A 198 -3.42 7.24 8.72
N PHE A 199 -4.23 8.25 8.91
CA PHE A 199 -4.81 9.05 7.84
C PHE A 199 -4.60 10.54 8.12
N ILE A 200 -4.30 11.28 7.07
CA ILE A 200 -4.26 12.72 7.13
C ILE A 200 -5.56 13.28 6.53
N HIS A 201 -6.14 14.20 7.22
CA HIS A 201 -7.43 14.82 6.91
C HIS A 201 -7.25 16.32 6.75
N VAL A 202 -7.99 16.92 5.83
CA VAL A 202 -8.19 18.37 5.73
C VAL A 202 -9.67 18.62 6.01
N ILE A 203 -9.97 19.33 7.08
CA ILE A 203 -11.33 19.51 7.61
C ILE A 203 -11.62 20.98 7.90
N ALA A 204 -12.90 21.38 7.83
CA ALA A 204 -13.39 22.62 8.40
C ALA A 204 -13.67 22.42 9.89
N GLY A 205 -13.13 23.29 10.74
CA GLY A 205 -13.24 23.20 12.19
C GLY A 205 -12.00 22.61 12.87
N VAL A 206 -11.97 22.73 14.19
CA VAL A 206 -10.84 22.30 15.04
C VAL A 206 -11.28 21.17 15.94
N GLY A 207 -10.77 19.97 15.67
CA GLY A 207 -10.98 18.81 16.52
C GLY A 207 -11.70 17.64 15.84
N PRO A 208 -11.74 16.47 16.49
CA PRO A 208 -12.26 15.24 15.92
C PRO A 208 -13.79 15.23 15.68
N ALA A 209 -14.51 16.23 16.19
CA ALA A 209 -15.95 16.42 15.95
C ALA A 209 -16.25 17.25 14.68
N ALA A 210 -15.23 17.76 13.98
CA ALA A 210 -15.42 18.47 12.73
C ALA A 210 -15.76 17.47 11.63
N THR A 211 -16.95 17.61 11.05
CA THR A 211 -17.54 16.65 10.09
C THR A 211 -17.37 17.06 8.64
N ASP A 212 -17.00 18.31 8.38
CA ASP A 212 -16.94 18.82 7.02
C ASP A 212 -15.55 18.56 6.42
N ALA A 213 -15.41 17.44 5.72
CA ALA A 213 -14.20 17.10 5.00
C ALA A 213 -13.98 18.04 3.82
N LEU A 214 -12.79 18.61 3.75
CA LEU A 214 -12.35 19.45 2.63
C LEU A 214 -11.49 18.65 1.63
N ALA A 215 -10.98 17.49 2.03
CA ALA A 215 -10.25 16.53 1.20
C ALA A 215 -10.63 15.10 1.58
N GLU A 216 -10.39 14.15 0.68
CA GLU A 216 -10.50 12.73 1.03
C GLU A 216 -9.43 12.36 2.06
N PRO A 217 -9.77 11.53 3.07
CA PRO A 217 -8.78 11.02 4.02
C PRO A 217 -7.67 10.26 3.30
N MET A 218 -6.43 10.69 3.45
CA MET A 218 -5.30 10.09 2.74
C MET A 218 -4.46 9.22 3.69
N PRO A 219 -4.23 7.93 3.38
CA PRO A 219 -3.39 7.07 4.21
C PRO A 219 -1.96 7.59 4.25
N LEU A 220 -1.42 7.73 5.46
CA LEU A 220 -0.07 8.20 5.71
C LEU A 220 0.67 7.24 6.63
N ILE A 221 1.89 6.87 6.21
CA ILE A 221 2.79 6.03 6.99
C ILE A 221 4.14 6.71 7.02
N LEU A 222 4.72 6.84 8.23
CA LEU A 222 6.09 7.29 8.44
C LEU A 222 6.89 6.11 8.99
N TYR A 223 7.79 5.56 8.18
CA TYR A 223 8.65 4.45 8.60
C TYR A 223 9.74 4.94 9.57
N PRO A 224 10.34 4.05 10.38
CA PRO A 224 11.37 4.43 11.34
C PRO A 224 12.65 5.03 10.72
N ASN A 225 12.88 4.77 9.44
CA ASN A 225 14.06 5.25 8.71
C ASN A 225 13.95 6.70 8.20
N ILE A 226 12.77 7.32 8.27
CA ILE A 226 12.57 8.72 7.88
C ILE A 226 12.15 9.56 9.08
N GLU A 227 12.57 10.80 9.11
CA GLU A 227 12.19 11.76 10.14
C GLU A 227 10.96 12.58 9.72
N VAL A 228 10.92 13.00 8.46
CA VAL A 228 9.84 13.82 7.89
C VAL A 228 9.34 13.18 6.60
N ARG A 229 8.04 13.28 6.38
CA ARG A 229 7.37 12.92 5.14
C ARG A 229 6.53 14.09 4.65
N SER A 230 6.76 14.48 3.40
CA SER A 230 5.98 15.48 2.68
C SER A 230 4.86 14.82 1.89
N VAL A 231 3.68 15.39 1.93
CA VAL A 231 2.50 14.91 1.21
C VAL A 231 1.70 16.06 0.64
N SER A 232 1.20 15.87 -0.58
CA SER A 232 0.28 16.78 -1.26
C SER A 232 -1.13 16.25 -1.16
N ILE A 233 -2.06 17.05 -0.66
CA ILE A 233 -3.45 16.66 -0.38
C ILE A 233 -4.37 17.52 -1.26
N PRO A 234 -4.87 16.98 -2.38
CA PRO A 234 -5.80 17.71 -3.22
C PRO A 234 -7.14 17.91 -2.51
N LEU A 235 -7.73 19.09 -2.67
CA LEU A 235 -9.05 19.38 -2.12
C LEU A 235 -10.15 18.71 -2.94
N LEU A 236 -11.26 18.38 -2.28
CA LEU A 236 -12.47 17.88 -2.92
C LEU A 236 -13.03 18.89 -3.94
N GLU A 237 -13.71 18.36 -4.95
CA GLU A 237 -14.39 19.19 -5.96
C GLU A 237 -15.35 20.19 -5.28
N GLY A 238 -15.24 21.46 -5.66
CA GLY A 238 -16.02 22.55 -5.06
C GLY A 238 -15.32 23.25 -3.89
N ASN A 239 -14.23 22.73 -3.36
CA ASN A 239 -13.38 23.41 -2.38
C ASN A 239 -12.14 24.00 -3.08
N PHE A 240 -11.78 25.20 -2.68
CA PHE A 240 -10.63 25.92 -3.24
C PHE A 240 -9.76 26.47 -2.12
N VAL A 241 -8.46 26.40 -2.30
CA VAL A 241 -7.49 26.89 -1.31
C VAL A 241 -7.67 28.37 -0.97
N ASP A 242 -8.09 29.18 -1.94
CA ASP A 242 -8.36 30.64 -1.77
C ASP A 242 -9.63 30.94 -0.96
N SER A 243 -10.48 29.95 -0.73
CA SER A 243 -11.76 30.08 -0.03
C SER A 243 -11.91 29.13 1.16
N LEU A 244 -10.80 28.65 1.70
CA LEU A 244 -10.81 27.79 2.87
C LEU A 244 -11.46 28.48 4.08
N PRO A 245 -12.26 27.77 4.89
CA PRO A 245 -12.77 28.29 6.15
C PRO A 245 -11.63 28.74 7.08
N ALA A 246 -11.87 29.81 7.83
CA ALA A 246 -10.86 30.38 8.74
C ALA A 246 -10.41 29.40 9.85
N ASP A 247 -11.20 28.37 10.10
CA ASP A 247 -10.94 27.30 11.06
C ASP A 247 -10.49 25.99 10.39
N ALA A 248 -10.20 26.00 9.09
CA ALA A 248 -9.68 24.85 8.39
C ALA A 248 -8.40 24.32 9.06
N ALA A 249 -8.29 23.00 9.14
CA ALA A 249 -7.18 22.36 9.81
C ALA A 249 -6.76 21.06 9.10
N VAL A 250 -5.49 20.71 9.25
CA VAL A 250 -4.95 19.40 8.95
C VAL A 250 -4.93 18.57 10.24
N VAL A 251 -5.42 17.35 10.17
CA VAL A 251 -5.41 16.39 11.29
C VAL A 251 -4.75 15.11 10.84
N PHE A 252 -3.75 14.63 11.59
CA PHE A 252 -3.18 13.30 11.41
C PHE A 252 -3.69 12.40 12.52
N SER A 253 -4.47 11.38 12.18
CA SER A 253 -5.08 10.43 13.11
C SER A 253 -4.75 8.99 12.77
N ALA A 254 -4.94 8.08 13.72
CA ALA A 254 -4.81 6.64 13.48
C ALA A 254 -5.98 6.07 12.65
N ASP A 255 -7.12 6.75 12.67
CA ASP A 255 -8.39 6.29 12.11
C ASP A 255 -8.70 6.99 10.80
N GLU A 256 -9.30 6.26 9.85
CA GLU A 256 -9.76 6.79 8.56
C GLU A 256 -10.99 7.70 8.76
N GLU A 257 -11.88 7.34 9.67
CA GLU A 257 -13.02 8.14 10.05
C GLU A 257 -12.75 8.86 11.37
N LEU A 258 -12.77 10.21 11.34
CA LEU A 258 -12.56 11.01 12.55
C LEU A 258 -13.80 10.97 13.43
N THR A 259 -13.59 10.62 14.69
CA THR A 259 -14.59 10.63 15.75
C THR A 259 -14.02 11.28 17.02
N GLU A 260 -14.85 11.57 18.00
CA GLU A 260 -14.39 12.05 19.32
C GLU A 260 -13.43 11.07 20.03
N ARG A 261 -13.42 9.79 19.62
CA ARG A 261 -12.58 8.74 20.20
C ARG A 261 -11.32 8.44 19.37
N SER A 262 -11.17 9.08 18.22
CA SER A 262 -10.03 8.85 17.35
C SER A 262 -8.72 9.25 18.03
N PHE A 263 -7.70 8.40 17.88
CA PHE A 263 -6.36 8.75 18.33
C PHE A 263 -5.73 9.73 17.35
N VAL A 264 -5.58 10.98 17.79
CA VAL A 264 -4.98 12.06 16.99
C VAL A 264 -3.52 12.20 17.35
N TYR A 265 -2.63 12.02 16.38
CA TYR A 265 -1.19 12.28 16.52
C TYR A 265 -0.90 13.77 16.59
N SER A 266 -1.52 14.55 15.71
CA SER A 266 -1.31 15.99 15.56
C SER A 266 -2.48 16.65 14.88
N ASN A 267 -2.69 17.94 15.21
CA ASN A 267 -3.68 18.81 14.60
C ASN A 267 -3.07 20.22 14.46
N ARG A 268 -3.19 20.83 13.28
CA ARG A 268 -2.67 22.16 13.00
C ARG A 268 -3.60 22.94 12.06
N ARG A 269 -3.90 24.18 12.42
CA ARG A 269 -4.69 25.09 11.56
C ARG A 269 -3.94 25.45 10.30
N ILE A 270 -4.69 25.57 9.21
CA ILE A 270 -4.21 26.13 7.94
C ILE A 270 -4.30 27.65 8.08
N VAL A 271 -3.15 28.33 8.01
CA VAL A 271 -3.09 29.78 8.04
C VAL A 271 -2.66 30.25 6.66
N PRO A 272 -3.53 30.91 5.88
CA PRO A 272 -3.12 31.50 4.60
C PRO A 272 -1.98 32.51 4.82
N GLU A 273 -0.96 32.47 3.98
CA GLU A 273 0.04 33.52 3.96
C GLU A 273 -0.63 34.85 3.58
N GLN A 274 -0.34 35.91 4.34
CA GLN A 274 -0.86 37.28 4.11
C GLN A 274 -0.12 37.98 3.01
#